data_192d21fce430132bf22fc7928d8944f8
#
_entry.id   192d21fce430132bf22fc7928d8944f8
#
_cell.length_a   1.000
_cell.length_b   1.000
_cell.length_c   1.000
_cell.angle_alpha   90.00
_cell.angle_beta   90.00
_cell.angle_gamma   90.00
#
_symmetry.space_group_name_H-M   'P 1'
#
loop_
_entity.id
_entity.type
_entity.pdbx_description
1 polymer ?
#
loop_
_entity_poly.entity_id
_entity_poly.type
_entity_poly.pdbx_seq_one_letter_code
_entity_poly.pdbx_strand_id
1 'polypeptide(L)'
;MKIFLDTANIEQIREANSWGIIDGITTNPTLMAKEKRPYEDIVKEIVSIVDGPISAEAMCTECDDIVKESRALSKIHKNIVVKIPMSTEGLKAVKKLSAEGVKTNVTLVFSPNQALLAAKAGATYVSPFIGRLDDIGSHGMDVIEQIMAIYKNYDIKTQVIVASIRHPIHVMQAALIGADIATVPFDVLKKMTQHSLTDVGIEKFKSDYDKLPKK
;
A
#
# COMPACT_ATOMS: atom_id res chain seq x y z
N MET A 1 1.13 -10.45 -7.56
CA MET A 1 1.29 -9.31 -6.61
C MET A 1 0.20 -8.29 -6.88
N LYS A 2 -0.51 -7.83 -5.85
CA LYS A 2 -1.49 -6.74 -5.97
C LYS A 2 -0.79 -5.39 -6.01
N ILE A 3 -1.40 -4.41 -6.68
CA ILE A 3 -0.92 -3.04 -6.75
C ILE A 3 -1.88 -2.12 -6.01
N PHE A 4 -1.42 -1.53 -4.92
CA PHE A 4 -2.12 -0.45 -4.25
C PHE A 4 -1.53 0.89 -4.68
N LEU A 5 -2.35 1.94 -4.67
CA LEU A 5 -1.88 3.30 -4.92
C LEU A 5 -1.65 4.02 -3.59
N ASP A 6 -0.48 4.66 -3.44
CA ASP A 6 -0.10 5.42 -2.23
C ASP A 6 -0.37 6.91 -2.44
N THR A 7 -1.61 7.32 -2.22
CA THR A 7 -2.06 8.72 -2.35
C THR A 7 -3.39 8.96 -1.63
N ALA A 8 -3.66 10.21 -1.26
CA ALA A 8 -4.96 10.70 -0.82
C ALA A 8 -5.62 11.63 -1.86
N ASN A 9 -4.92 11.91 -2.96
CA ASN A 9 -5.39 12.81 -4.00
C ASN A 9 -6.44 12.13 -4.89
N ILE A 10 -7.65 12.67 -4.89
CA ILE A 10 -8.81 12.07 -5.56
C ILE A 10 -8.64 12.00 -7.09
N GLU A 11 -8.03 13.01 -7.70
CA GLU A 11 -7.80 13.00 -9.16
C GLU A 11 -6.83 11.91 -9.56
N GLN A 12 -5.73 11.75 -8.80
CA GLN A 12 -4.78 10.64 -9.02
C GLN A 12 -5.43 9.28 -8.84
N ILE A 13 -6.33 9.14 -7.86
CA ILE A 13 -7.05 7.89 -7.61
C ILE A 13 -7.99 7.58 -8.78
N ARG A 14 -8.77 8.55 -9.24
CA ARG A 14 -9.67 8.38 -10.39
C ARG A 14 -8.91 7.99 -11.65
N GLU A 15 -7.83 8.70 -11.93
CA GLU A 15 -6.96 8.42 -13.08
C GLU A 15 -6.38 7.01 -13.01
N ALA A 16 -5.70 6.65 -11.92
CA ALA A 16 -5.10 5.32 -11.78
C ALA A 16 -6.15 4.20 -11.78
N ASN A 17 -7.32 4.42 -11.17
CA ASN A 17 -8.40 3.45 -11.14
C ASN A 17 -8.98 3.21 -12.54
N SER A 18 -8.98 4.23 -13.42
CA SER A 18 -9.43 4.09 -14.81
C SER A 18 -8.56 3.15 -15.64
N TRP A 19 -7.31 2.90 -15.20
CA TRP A 19 -6.41 1.95 -15.87
C TRP A 19 -6.79 0.47 -15.59
N GLY A 20 -7.64 0.22 -14.58
CA GLY A 20 -8.13 -1.13 -14.25
C GLY A 20 -7.09 -2.03 -13.58
N ILE A 21 -6.02 -1.46 -12.98
CA ILE A 21 -4.91 -2.20 -12.39
C ILE A 21 -4.75 -1.98 -10.88
N ILE A 22 -5.61 -1.17 -10.25
CA ILE A 22 -5.50 -0.82 -8.85
C ILE A 22 -6.37 -1.75 -8.00
N ASP A 23 -5.76 -2.42 -7.03
CA ASP A 23 -6.41 -3.36 -6.13
C ASP A 23 -6.79 -2.74 -4.77
N GLY A 24 -6.27 -1.55 -4.44
CA GLY A 24 -6.52 -0.87 -3.17
C GLY A 24 -5.75 0.44 -3.02
N ILE A 25 -5.93 1.09 -1.89
CA ILE A 25 -5.31 2.39 -1.58
C ILE A 25 -4.63 2.34 -0.23
N THR A 26 -3.44 2.93 -0.13
CA THR A 26 -2.87 3.33 1.15
C THR A 26 -2.84 4.84 1.27
N THR A 27 -3.19 5.32 2.44
CA THR A 27 -3.02 6.71 2.83
C THR A 27 -2.09 6.82 4.04
N ASN A 28 -1.68 8.03 4.35
CA ASN A 28 -0.98 8.36 5.57
C ASN A 28 -1.25 9.81 5.95
N PRO A 29 -0.97 10.23 7.21
CA PRO A 29 -1.26 11.60 7.66
C PRO A 29 -0.63 12.68 6.79
N THR A 30 0.57 12.45 6.26
CA THR A 30 1.28 13.41 5.40
C THR A 30 0.55 13.59 4.04
N LEU A 31 0.04 12.52 3.46
CA LEU A 31 -0.74 12.57 2.22
C LEU A 31 -2.10 13.23 2.46
N MET A 32 -2.80 12.84 3.53
CA MET A 32 -4.10 13.40 3.90
C MET A 32 -4.03 14.91 4.16
N ALA A 33 -2.99 15.39 4.86
CA ALA A 33 -2.79 16.81 5.17
C ALA A 33 -2.63 17.69 3.91
N LYS A 34 -2.12 17.14 2.80
CA LYS A 34 -1.98 17.87 1.53
C LYS A 34 -3.32 18.23 0.89
N GLU A 35 -4.35 17.43 1.13
CA GLU A 35 -5.67 17.60 0.50
C GLU A 35 -6.47 18.77 1.13
N LYS A 36 -6.09 19.28 2.32
CA LYS A 36 -6.73 20.43 3.00
C LYS A 36 -8.24 20.28 3.16
N ARG A 37 -8.71 19.06 3.38
CA ARG A 37 -10.12 18.66 3.52
C ARG A 37 -10.29 17.83 4.80
N PRO A 38 -11.51 17.72 5.36
CA PRO A 38 -11.78 16.85 6.49
C PRO A 38 -11.41 15.38 6.16
N TYR A 39 -10.76 14.71 7.12
CA TYR A 39 -10.25 13.34 6.96
C TYR A 39 -11.33 12.36 6.51
N GLU A 40 -12.50 12.39 7.19
CA GLU A 40 -13.60 11.48 6.88
C GLU A 40 -14.18 11.69 5.46
N ASP A 41 -14.22 12.94 4.99
CA ASP A 41 -14.75 13.24 3.66
C ASP A 41 -13.85 12.66 2.57
N ILE A 42 -12.51 12.77 2.76
CA ILE A 42 -11.55 12.16 1.84
C ILE A 42 -11.72 10.64 1.84
N VAL A 43 -11.77 10.01 3.02
CA VAL A 43 -11.95 8.55 3.13
C VAL A 43 -13.24 8.09 2.47
N LYS A 44 -14.38 8.78 2.73
CA LYS A 44 -15.67 8.47 2.11
C LYS A 44 -15.64 8.58 0.58
N GLU A 45 -14.93 9.56 0.05
CA GLU A 45 -14.78 9.70 -1.39
C GLU A 45 -13.90 8.59 -1.98
N ILE A 46 -12.78 8.24 -1.35
CA ILE A 46 -11.91 7.15 -1.79
C ILE A 46 -12.67 5.83 -1.87
N VAL A 47 -13.46 5.47 -0.85
CA VAL A 47 -14.23 4.21 -0.83
C VAL A 47 -15.32 4.17 -1.89
N SER A 48 -15.76 5.33 -2.40
CA SER A 48 -16.75 5.39 -3.51
C SER A 48 -16.12 5.15 -4.89
N ILE A 49 -14.78 5.28 -5.00
CA ILE A 49 -14.05 5.15 -6.27
C ILE A 49 -13.42 3.77 -6.41
N VAL A 50 -12.82 3.24 -5.32
CA VAL A 50 -12.04 1.99 -5.36
C VAL A 50 -12.73 0.91 -4.53
N ASP A 51 -13.11 -0.19 -5.18
CA ASP A 51 -13.65 -1.37 -4.49
C ASP A 51 -12.51 -2.33 -4.11
N GLY A 52 -11.75 -1.95 -3.08
CA GLY A 52 -10.62 -2.71 -2.56
C GLY A 52 -10.24 -2.25 -1.16
N PRO A 53 -9.25 -2.87 -0.51
CA PRO A 53 -8.77 -2.45 0.81
C PRO A 53 -8.25 -1.01 0.79
N ILE A 54 -8.67 -0.20 1.77
CA ILE A 54 -8.27 1.20 1.92
C ILE A 54 -7.70 1.39 3.31
N SER A 55 -6.39 1.66 3.40
CA SER A 55 -5.72 1.89 4.68
C SER A 55 -5.95 3.31 5.17
N ALA A 56 -6.67 3.41 6.30
CA ALA A 56 -6.96 4.66 7.02
C ALA A 56 -6.25 4.63 8.39
N GLU A 57 -5.38 5.60 8.68
CA GLU A 57 -4.47 5.56 9.81
C GLU A 57 -5.10 6.14 11.08
N ALA A 58 -5.03 5.38 12.20
CA ALA A 58 -5.37 5.85 13.53
C ALA A 58 -4.22 6.69 14.09
N MET A 59 -4.56 7.80 14.77
CA MET A 59 -3.59 8.80 15.23
C MET A 59 -3.30 8.74 16.73
N CYS A 60 -4.13 8.02 17.51
CA CYS A 60 -3.91 7.82 18.93
C CYS A 60 -2.67 6.96 19.21
N THR A 61 -2.09 7.12 20.41
CA THR A 61 -0.87 6.42 20.83
C THR A 61 -1.10 5.35 21.87
N GLU A 62 -2.14 5.49 22.71
CA GLU A 62 -2.48 4.55 23.78
C GLU A 62 -3.44 3.46 23.27
N CYS A 63 -3.25 2.23 23.72
CA CYS A 63 -3.97 1.06 23.22
C CYS A 63 -5.50 1.25 23.20
N ASP A 64 -6.10 1.72 24.27
CA ASP A 64 -7.56 1.83 24.36
C ASP A 64 -8.11 2.94 23.46
N ASP A 65 -7.37 4.03 23.29
CA ASP A 65 -7.72 5.11 22.37
C ASP A 65 -7.56 4.67 20.91
N ILE A 66 -6.47 3.96 20.59
CA ILE A 66 -6.28 3.33 19.27
C ILE A 66 -7.47 2.42 18.94
N VAL A 67 -7.87 1.55 19.85
CA VAL A 67 -9.01 0.63 19.65
C VAL A 67 -10.30 1.41 19.42
N LYS A 68 -10.57 2.44 20.22
CA LYS A 68 -11.77 3.28 20.09
C LYS A 68 -11.82 3.98 18.73
N GLU A 69 -10.72 4.61 18.33
CA GLU A 69 -10.58 5.28 17.04
C GLU A 69 -10.72 4.29 15.87
N SER A 70 -10.05 3.14 15.98
CA SER A 70 -10.09 2.08 14.95
C SER A 70 -11.48 1.53 14.72
N ARG A 71 -12.26 1.33 15.79
CA ARG A 71 -13.66 0.90 15.68
C ARG A 71 -14.54 1.95 14.97
N ALA A 72 -14.25 3.24 15.17
CA ALA A 72 -14.95 4.31 14.46
C ALA A 72 -14.59 4.32 12.98
N LEU A 73 -13.29 4.26 12.65
CA LEU A 73 -12.80 4.21 11.27
C LEU A 73 -13.33 3.00 10.50
N SER A 74 -13.31 1.81 11.10
CA SER A 74 -13.76 0.58 10.45
C SER A 74 -15.26 0.58 10.09
N LYS A 75 -16.06 1.39 10.77
CA LYS A 75 -17.51 1.56 10.48
C LYS A 75 -17.81 2.46 9.29
N ILE A 76 -16.84 3.23 8.80
CA ILE A 76 -17.04 4.11 7.63
C ILE A 76 -17.41 3.28 6.40
N HIS A 77 -16.70 2.16 6.17
CA HIS A 77 -16.97 1.26 5.05
C HIS A 77 -16.31 -0.11 5.25
N LYS A 78 -16.88 -1.17 4.67
CA LYS A 78 -16.39 -2.57 4.74
C LYS A 78 -14.95 -2.75 4.21
N ASN A 79 -14.50 -1.87 3.32
CA ASN A 79 -13.17 -1.89 2.70
C ASN A 79 -12.09 -1.19 3.55
N ILE A 80 -12.46 -0.55 4.66
CA ILE A 80 -11.49 0.11 5.52
C ILE A 80 -10.64 -0.94 6.24
N VAL A 81 -9.33 -0.71 6.16
CA VAL A 81 -8.29 -1.39 6.92
C VAL A 81 -7.64 -0.35 7.82
N VAL A 82 -7.75 -0.54 9.13
CA VAL A 82 -7.20 0.44 10.06
C VAL A 82 -5.68 0.32 10.12
N LYS A 83 -4.99 1.40 9.78
CA LYS A 83 -3.54 1.46 9.79
C LYS A 83 -3.06 1.92 11.16
N ILE A 84 -2.14 1.16 11.78
CA ILE A 84 -1.69 1.35 13.17
C ILE A 84 -0.16 1.33 13.19
N PRO A 85 0.49 2.36 13.77
CA PRO A 85 1.95 2.39 13.91
C PRO A 85 2.50 1.26 14.75
N MET A 86 3.68 0.74 14.37
CA MET A 86 4.38 -0.31 15.09
C MET A 86 4.88 0.21 16.45
N SER A 87 4.21 -0.21 17.51
CA SER A 87 4.54 0.07 18.90
C SER A 87 3.98 -1.01 19.80
N THR A 88 4.40 -1.05 21.06
CA THR A 88 3.84 -1.99 22.05
C THR A 88 2.32 -1.78 22.22
N GLU A 89 1.89 -0.53 22.31
CA GLU A 89 0.47 -0.19 22.44
C GLU A 89 -0.29 -0.49 21.13
N GLY A 90 0.32 -0.25 19.98
CA GLY A 90 -0.21 -0.63 18.67
C GLY A 90 -0.43 -2.15 18.56
N LEU A 91 0.54 -2.97 18.99
CA LEU A 91 0.40 -4.44 18.99
C LEU A 91 -0.73 -4.92 19.89
N LYS A 92 -0.88 -4.33 21.10
CA LYS A 92 -2.01 -4.63 22.00
C LYS A 92 -3.34 -4.29 21.34
N ALA A 93 -3.43 -3.14 20.67
CA ALA A 93 -4.62 -2.72 19.95
C ALA A 93 -4.93 -3.66 18.77
N VAL A 94 -3.94 -4.02 17.96
CA VAL A 94 -4.08 -4.98 16.87
C VAL A 94 -4.63 -6.31 17.38
N LYS A 95 -4.12 -6.82 18.52
CA LYS A 95 -4.61 -8.07 19.10
C LYS A 95 -6.09 -8.01 19.48
N LYS A 96 -6.55 -6.89 20.10
CA LYS A 96 -7.95 -6.68 20.44
C LYS A 96 -8.82 -6.59 19.18
N LEU A 97 -8.42 -5.78 18.22
CA LEU A 97 -9.15 -5.54 16.97
C LEU A 97 -9.24 -6.78 16.09
N SER A 98 -8.18 -7.59 16.02
CA SER A 98 -8.17 -8.86 15.29
C SER A 98 -9.19 -9.85 15.87
N ALA A 99 -9.34 -9.92 17.21
CA ALA A 99 -10.35 -10.75 17.84
C ALA A 99 -11.80 -10.30 17.54
N GLU A 100 -11.98 -9.04 17.18
CA GLU A 100 -13.25 -8.44 16.76
C GLU A 100 -13.51 -8.52 15.25
N GLY A 101 -12.58 -9.11 14.48
CA GLY A 101 -12.67 -9.19 13.02
C GLY A 101 -12.36 -7.87 12.28
N VAL A 102 -11.83 -6.85 12.98
CA VAL A 102 -11.40 -5.59 12.36
C VAL A 102 -10.07 -5.81 11.66
N LYS A 103 -10.03 -5.50 10.35
CA LYS A 103 -8.81 -5.61 9.54
C LYS A 103 -7.83 -4.50 9.90
N THR A 104 -6.57 -4.88 10.14
CA THR A 104 -5.50 -3.93 10.49
C THR A 104 -4.30 -4.03 9.56
N ASN A 105 -3.60 -2.90 9.40
CA ASN A 105 -2.33 -2.78 8.68
C ASN A 105 -1.29 -2.16 9.63
N VAL A 106 -0.34 -2.96 10.11
CA VAL A 106 0.73 -2.44 10.97
C VAL A 106 1.75 -1.72 10.11
N THR A 107 1.92 -0.42 10.37
CA THR A 107 2.78 0.48 9.60
C THR A 107 4.04 0.91 10.34
N LEU A 108 4.94 1.62 9.67
CA LEU A 108 6.24 2.04 10.21
C LEU A 108 7.07 0.84 10.67
N VAL A 109 7.09 -0.20 9.85
CA VAL A 109 7.88 -1.40 10.08
C VAL A 109 9.20 -1.27 9.33
N PHE A 110 10.31 -1.54 10.04
CA PHE A 110 11.67 -1.37 9.53
C PHE A 110 12.55 -2.61 9.77
N SER A 111 12.00 -3.69 10.33
CA SER A 111 12.75 -4.94 10.56
C SER A 111 11.85 -6.17 10.44
N PRO A 112 12.43 -7.34 10.12
CA PRO A 112 11.69 -8.60 10.10
C PRO A 112 11.09 -8.98 11.46
N ASN A 113 11.76 -8.63 12.56
CA ASN A 113 11.25 -8.87 13.91
C ASN A 113 9.95 -8.09 14.16
N GLN A 114 9.87 -6.84 13.75
CA GLN A 114 8.65 -6.04 13.86
C GLN A 114 7.51 -6.67 13.04
N ALA A 115 7.79 -7.12 11.81
CA ALA A 115 6.81 -7.79 10.97
C ALA A 115 6.31 -9.09 11.61
N LEU A 116 7.21 -9.91 12.20
CA LEU A 116 6.85 -11.13 12.90
C LEU A 116 5.94 -10.84 14.11
N LEU A 117 6.23 -9.80 14.90
CA LEU A 117 5.40 -9.41 16.04
C LEU A 117 4.01 -8.91 15.58
N ALA A 118 3.94 -8.15 14.48
CA ALA A 118 2.68 -7.71 13.89
C ALA A 118 1.81 -8.91 13.48
N ALA A 119 2.40 -9.90 12.82
CA ALA A 119 1.71 -11.12 12.43
C ALA A 119 1.22 -11.92 13.67
N LYS A 120 2.03 -12.05 14.69
CA LYS A 120 1.67 -12.72 15.97
C LYS A 120 0.54 -12.00 16.69
N ALA A 121 0.43 -10.68 16.57
CA ALA A 121 -0.70 -9.91 17.08
C ALA A 121 -1.99 -10.13 16.31
N GLY A 122 -1.93 -10.67 15.08
CA GLY A 122 -3.08 -10.95 14.21
C GLY A 122 -3.35 -9.86 13.17
N ALA A 123 -2.34 -9.07 12.81
CA ALA A 123 -2.47 -8.09 11.75
C ALA A 123 -2.87 -8.74 10.41
N THR A 124 -3.80 -8.12 9.67
CA THR A 124 -4.16 -8.55 8.32
C THR A 124 -3.05 -8.22 7.33
N TYR A 125 -2.46 -7.04 7.49
CA TYR A 125 -1.37 -6.54 6.67
C TYR A 125 -0.24 -5.99 7.54
N VAL A 126 0.96 -5.98 6.97
CA VAL A 126 2.13 -5.29 7.51
C VAL A 126 2.76 -4.44 6.39
N SER A 127 3.17 -3.21 6.71
CA SER A 127 3.75 -2.28 5.75
C SER A 127 5.21 -1.95 6.12
N PRO A 128 6.20 -2.72 5.64
CA PRO A 128 7.61 -2.38 5.75
C PRO A 128 7.98 -1.20 4.83
N PHE A 129 8.75 -0.24 5.35
CA PHE A 129 9.10 1.00 4.66
C PHE A 129 10.49 0.93 4.05
N ILE A 130 10.61 0.37 2.85
CA ILE A 130 11.88 0.15 2.18
C ILE A 130 12.63 1.44 1.84
N GLY A 131 11.93 2.43 1.24
CA GLY A 131 12.59 3.65 0.81
C GLY A 131 13.18 4.48 1.95
N ARG A 132 12.58 4.44 3.16
CA ARG A 132 13.20 5.09 4.32
C ARG A 132 14.44 4.37 4.83
N LEU A 133 14.54 3.06 4.64
CA LEU A 133 15.76 2.31 4.92
C LEU A 133 16.87 2.69 3.92
N ASP A 134 16.54 2.81 2.64
CA ASP A 134 17.48 3.26 1.62
C ASP A 134 17.96 4.69 1.89
N ASP A 135 17.08 5.60 2.35
CA ASP A 135 17.40 6.98 2.70
C ASP A 135 18.50 7.08 3.78
N ILE A 136 18.68 6.04 4.63
CA ILE A 136 19.72 5.97 5.68
C ILE A 136 20.86 5.02 5.32
N GLY A 137 20.99 4.61 4.06
CA GLY A 137 22.09 3.78 3.57
C GLY A 137 21.93 2.29 3.88
N SER A 138 20.72 1.80 4.16
CA SER A 138 20.40 0.38 4.31
C SER A 138 19.74 -0.14 3.02
N HIS A 139 19.78 -1.47 2.79
CA HIS A 139 19.07 -2.10 1.69
C HIS A 139 17.64 -2.48 2.11
N GLY A 140 16.67 -1.63 1.79
CA GLY A 140 15.27 -1.83 2.20
C GLY A 140 14.66 -3.13 1.70
N MET A 141 15.03 -3.59 0.49
CA MET A 141 14.50 -4.82 -0.08
C MET A 141 14.97 -6.09 0.64
N ASP A 142 16.14 -6.09 1.29
CA ASP A 142 16.60 -7.22 2.10
C ASP A 142 15.63 -7.52 3.26
N VAL A 143 15.02 -6.49 3.82
CA VAL A 143 13.98 -6.64 4.86
C VAL A 143 12.74 -7.35 4.30
N ILE A 144 12.35 -7.06 3.07
CA ILE A 144 11.23 -7.73 2.40
C ILE A 144 11.54 -9.22 2.16
N GLU A 145 12.72 -9.53 1.63
CA GLU A 145 13.16 -10.92 1.42
C GLU A 145 13.11 -11.74 2.71
N GLN A 146 13.65 -11.17 3.81
CA GLN A 146 13.66 -11.83 5.11
C GLN A 146 12.23 -12.01 5.67
N ILE A 147 11.35 -11.02 5.55
CA ILE A 147 9.96 -11.12 5.99
C ILE A 147 9.23 -12.22 5.21
N MET A 148 9.34 -12.22 3.87
CA MET A 148 8.69 -13.21 3.02
C MET A 148 9.18 -14.63 3.31
N ALA A 149 10.50 -14.81 3.54
CA ALA A 149 11.08 -16.09 3.95
C ALA A 149 10.52 -16.57 5.30
N ILE A 150 10.45 -15.68 6.30
CA ILE A 150 9.90 -15.99 7.63
C ILE A 150 8.42 -16.37 7.50
N TYR A 151 7.63 -15.58 6.79
CA TYR A 151 6.19 -15.82 6.65
C TYR A 151 5.91 -17.14 5.93
N LYS A 152 6.70 -17.48 4.91
CA LYS A 152 6.65 -18.76 4.22
C LYS A 152 7.00 -19.94 5.13
N ASN A 153 8.06 -19.83 5.94
CA ASN A 153 8.53 -20.91 6.82
C ASN A 153 7.48 -21.32 7.88
N TYR A 154 6.65 -20.39 8.31
CA TYR A 154 5.65 -20.60 9.37
C TYR A 154 4.20 -20.50 8.88
N ASP A 155 3.97 -20.48 7.57
CA ASP A 155 2.64 -20.36 6.95
C ASP A 155 1.82 -19.17 7.51
N ILE A 156 2.49 -18.03 7.74
CA ILE A 156 1.88 -16.82 8.26
C ILE A 156 0.98 -16.22 7.19
N LYS A 157 -0.26 -15.88 7.56
CA LYS A 157 -1.29 -15.38 6.62
C LYS A 157 -1.35 -13.85 6.51
N THR A 158 -0.61 -13.14 7.37
CA THR A 158 -0.47 -11.68 7.26
C THR A 158 0.18 -11.32 5.93
N GLN A 159 -0.47 -10.46 5.14
CA GLN A 159 0.06 -10.04 3.83
C GLN A 159 1.04 -8.88 3.98
N VAL A 160 2.09 -8.90 3.16
CA VAL A 160 3.14 -7.88 3.14
C VAL A 160 2.81 -6.81 2.09
N ILE A 161 2.68 -5.56 2.53
CA ILE A 161 2.56 -4.37 1.66
C ILE A 161 3.91 -3.68 1.62
N VAL A 162 4.66 -3.85 0.54
CA VAL A 162 5.91 -3.12 0.32
C VAL A 162 5.59 -1.64 0.19
N ALA A 163 6.04 -0.83 1.15
CA ALA A 163 5.70 0.58 1.29
C ALA A 163 6.92 1.51 1.20
N SER A 164 6.67 2.81 1.04
CA SER A 164 7.73 3.80 0.84
C SER A 164 8.54 3.55 -0.45
N ILE A 165 7.86 3.09 -1.49
CA ILE A 165 8.45 2.87 -2.83
C ILE A 165 8.88 4.21 -3.43
N ARG A 166 10.08 4.27 -4.03
CA ARG A 166 10.68 5.47 -4.61
C ARG A 166 10.79 5.44 -6.13
N HIS A 167 10.88 4.25 -6.74
CA HIS A 167 11.10 4.10 -8.18
C HIS A 167 10.61 2.72 -8.67
N PRO A 168 10.44 2.52 -10.00
CA PRO A 168 9.93 1.27 -10.58
C PRO A 168 10.73 0.01 -10.24
N ILE A 169 12.04 0.13 -10.00
CA ILE A 169 12.88 -1.04 -9.65
C ILE A 169 12.43 -1.67 -8.33
N HIS A 170 12.00 -0.88 -7.34
CA HIS A 170 11.43 -1.41 -6.09
C HIS A 170 10.21 -2.29 -6.34
N VAL A 171 9.33 -1.88 -7.28
CA VAL A 171 8.13 -2.66 -7.63
C VAL A 171 8.51 -3.97 -8.30
N MET A 172 9.48 -3.93 -9.23
CA MET A 172 10.01 -5.13 -9.89
C MET A 172 10.64 -6.08 -8.87
N GLN A 173 11.48 -5.59 -7.97
CA GLN A 173 12.12 -6.39 -6.92
C GLN A 173 11.08 -7.01 -5.98
N ALA A 174 10.08 -6.23 -5.54
CA ALA A 174 8.97 -6.73 -4.74
C ALA A 174 8.23 -7.88 -5.43
N ALA A 175 7.99 -7.77 -6.74
CA ALA A 175 7.36 -8.82 -7.53
C ALA A 175 8.23 -10.07 -7.64
N LEU A 176 9.55 -9.92 -7.86
CA LEU A 176 10.50 -11.04 -7.95
C LEU A 176 10.64 -11.79 -6.62
N ILE A 177 10.62 -11.09 -5.49
CA ILE A 177 10.64 -11.68 -4.14
C ILE A 177 9.33 -12.42 -3.83
N GLY A 178 8.24 -12.12 -4.54
CA GLY A 178 6.93 -12.70 -4.28
C GLY A 178 6.16 -11.99 -3.17
N ALA A 179 6.42 -10.71 -2.92
CA ALA A 179 5.63 -9.91 -1.98
C ALA A 179 4.15 -9.87 -2.40
N ASP A 180 3.24 -9.83 -1.42
CA ASP A 180 1.81 -9.90 -1.71
C ASP A 180 1.30 -8.64 -2.42
N ILE A 181 1.77 -7.47 -1.97
CA ILE A 181 1.27 -6.16 -2.38
C ILE A 181 2.45 -5.17 -2.47
N ALA A 182 2.44 -4.31 -3.48
CA ALA A 182 3.26 -3.11 -3.53
C ALA A 182 2.35 -1.87 -3.50
N THR A 183 2.58 -0.92 -2.58
CA THR A 183 1.86 0.35 -2.60
C THR A 183 2.74 1.41 -3.26
N VAL A 184 2.28 1.89 -4.40
CA VAL A 184 3.07 2.64 -5.37
C VAL A 184 2.59 4.09 -5.44
N PRO A 185 3.46 5.10 -5.28
CA PRO A 185 3.10 6.49 -5.55
C PRO A 185 2.68 6.69 -7.01
N PHE A 186 1.74 7.60 -7.28
CA PHE A 186 1.20 7.82 -8.62
C PHE A 186 2.27 8.13 -9.68
N ASP A 187 3.28 8.95 -9.33
CA ASP A 187 4.36 9.28 -10.24
C ASP A 187 5.24 8.07 -10.59
N VAL A 188 5.44 7.16 -9.64
CA VAL A 188 6.16 5.91 -9.87
C VAL A 188 5.34 4.98 -10.76
N LEU A 189 4.03 4.89 -10.50
CA LEU A 189 3.11 4.09 -11.31
C LEU A 189 3.11 4.56 -12.78
N LYS A 190 3.08 5.88 -13.02
CA LYS A 190 3.21 6.46 -14.37
C LYS A 190 4.54 6.09 -15.03
N LYS A 191 5.66 6.15 -14.30
CA LYS A 191 6.97 5.76 -14.85
C LYS A 191 7.02 4.29 -15.26
N MET A 192 6.26 3.41 -14.63
CA MET A 192 6.21 1.99 -14.99
C MET A 192 5.60 1.74 -16.37
N THR A 193 4.79 2.66 -16.89
CA THR A 193 4.20 2.54 -18.23
C THR A 193 5.10 3.10 -19.34
N GLN A 194 6.19 3.81 -19.00
CA GLN A 194 7.01 4.56 -19.93
C GLN A 194 8.25 3.75 -20.34
N HIS A 195 8.47 3.64 -21.65
CA HIS A 195 9.70 3.05 -22.20
C HIS A 195 9.98 3.63 -23.59
N SER A 196 11.18 4.12 -23.83
CA SER A 196 11.56 4.74 -25.10
C SER A 196 11.36 3.85 -26.33
N LEU A 197 11.61 2.55 -26.20
CA LEU A 197 11.36 1.59 -27.28
C LEU A 197 9.87 1.37 -27.56
N THR A 198 9.01 1.52 -26.55
CA THR A 198 7.55 1.48 -26.72
C THR A 198 7.09 2.66 -27.57
N ASP A 199 7.57 3.85 -27.25
CA ASP A 199 7.21 5.08 -27.99
C ASP A 199 7.64 4.98 -29.46
N VAL A 200 8.90 4.59 -29.71
CA VAL A 200 9.43 4.35 -31.08
C VAL A 200 8.63 3.26 -31.79
N GLY A 201 8.27 2.19 -31.08
CA GLY A 201 7.48 1.09 -31.65
C GLY A 201 6.07 1.54 -32.07
N ILE A 202 5.40 2.32 -31.25
CA ILE A 202 4.07 2.88 -31.54
C ILE A 202 4.13 3.78 -32.78
N GLU A 203 5.10 4.70 -32.84
CA GLU A 203 5.27 5.58 -34.00
C GLU A 203 5.51 4.79 -35.29
N LYS A 204 6.39 3.78 -35.23
CA LYS A 204 6.66 2.91 -36.38
C LYS A 204 5.40 2.17 -36.82
N PHE A 205 4.68 1.53 -35.91
CA PHE A 205 3.47 0.79 -36.25
C PHE A 205 2.39 1.68 -36.84
N LYS A 206 2.23 2.89 -36.32
CA LYS A 206 1.30 3.87 -36.86
C LYS A 206 1.70 4.27 -38.32
N SER A 207 2.99 4.57 -38.53
CA SER A 207 3.50 4.90 -39.86
C SER A 207 3.31 3.75 -40.86
N ASP A 208 3.53 2.51 -40.44
CA ASP A 208 3.36 1.33 -41.31
C ASP A 208 1.87 1.06 -41.58
N TYR A 209 0.99 1.25 -40.60
CA TYR A 209 -0.47 1.16 -40.78
C TYR A 209 -1.01 2.18 -41.79
N ASP A 210 -0.51 3.42 -41.75
CA ASP A 210 -0.92 4.49 -42.68
C ASP A 210 -0.56 4.22 -44.16
N LYS A 211 0.40 3.29 -44.40
CA LYS A 211 0.80 2.83 -45.75
C LYS A 211 -0.10 1.72 -46.31
N LEU A 212 -0.97 1.13 -45.49
CA LEU A 212 -1.86 0.07 -45.97
C LEU A 212 -2.87 0.63 -46.98
N PRO A 213 -3.21 -0.15 -48.03
CA PRO A 213 -4.26 0.28 -48.98
C PRO A 213 -5.58 0.53 -48.22
N LYS A 214 -6.06 1.77 -48.34
CA LYS A 214 -7.41 2.11 -47.82
C LYS A 214 -8.45 1.53 -48.77
N LYS A 215 -9.43 0.80 -48.22
CA LYS A 215 -10.60 0.30 -48.98
C LYS A 215 -11.45 1.46 -49.49
#